data_b1cf9b459385b193d44a6d48975fa540
#
_entry.id   b1cf9b459385b193d44a6d48975fa540
#
_cell.length_a   1.000
_cell.length_b   1.000
_cell.length_c   1.000
_cell.angle_alpha   90.00
_cell.angle_beta   90.00
_cell.angle_gamma   90.00
#
_symmetry.space_group_name_H-M   'P 1'
#
loop_
_entity.id
_entity.type
_entity.pdbx_description
1 polymer ?
#
loop_
_entity_poly.entity_id
_entity_poly.type
_entity_poly.pdbx_seq_one_letter_code
_entity_poly.pdbx_strand_id
1 'polypeptide(L)'
;NPRVLGADPLVEYQPAKGEKPEVPGGIGEEDIVYLVLPYIHSAREGVLRLGSLLEQYGTYEMNGIAFQDVNEIWWLETIGGHHWIARRVPDDVYAVMPNQLGIDSFDLEDAFGAQENYLCSADLREFIAKNHLDLSLDGALNPRDAFGSHDDADHVYNTPRAWYMLRYLNPRTWVWEGADADYTPMSDDLPWCMVPERKVTPEDIKYMLSSHYQGTPYDPYLSYGDKSAKGA
;
A
#
# COMPACT_ATOMS: atom_id res chain seq x y z
N ASN A 1 8.90 5.21 5.76
CA ASN A 1 8.96 6.55 6.37
C ASN A 1 9.87 6.51 7.60
N PRO A 2 10.97 7.28 7.66
CA PRO A 2 11.94 7.23 8.77
C PRO A 2 11.36 7.58 10.14
N ARG A 3 10.31 8.43 10.20
CA ARG A 3 9.66 8.78 11.49
C ARG A 3 8.89 7.59 12.06
N VAL A 4 8.19 6.86 11.21
CA VAL A 4 7.46 5.66 11.62
C VAL A 4 8.44 4.58 12.08
N LEU A 5 9.43 4.25 11.24
CA LEU A 5 10.43 3.23 11.57
C LEU A 5 11.34 3.61 12.75
N GLY A 6 11.48 4.91 13.04
CA GLY A 6 12.16 5.37 14.27
C GLY A 6 11.34 5.13 15.53
N ALA A 7 10.01 5.11 15.42
CA ALA A 7 9.08 4.88 16.53
C ALA A 7 8.66 3.41 16.69
N ASP A 8 8.57 2.69 15.57
CA ASP A 8 8.25 1.25 15.50
C ASP A 8 9.16 0.58 14.46
N PRO A 9 10.40 0.25 14.87
CA PRO A 9 11.40 -0.33 13.97
C PRO A 9 11.01 -1.73 13.51
N LEU A 10 11.42 -2.08 12.30
CA LEU A 10 11.30 -3.44 11.78
C LEU A 10 12.02 -4.45 12.68
N VAL A 11 11.44 -5.62 12.85
CA VAL A 11 11.96 -6.69 13.71
C VAL A 11 12.91 -7.57 12.91
N GLU A 12 14.13 -7.10 12.71
CA GLU A 12 15.14 -7.82 11.94
C GLU A 12 15.73 -9.00 12.72
N TYR A 13 16.07 -10.08 12.00
CA TYR A 13 16.83 -11.19 12.57
C TYR A 13 18.22 -10.72 13.00
N GLN A 14 18.62 -11.07 14.22
CA GLN A 14 19.94 -10.79 14.74
C GLN A 14 20.64 -12.11 15.10
N PRO A 15 21.74 -12.47 14.43
CA PRO A 15 22.48 -13.69 14.74
C PRO A 15 23.12 -13.62 16.13
N ALA A 16 23.31 -14.76 16.77
CA ALA A 16 24.03 -14.85 18.03
C ALA A 16 25.43 -14.26 17.89
N LYS A 17 25.86 -13.41 18.87
CA LYS A 17 27.15 -12.75 18.87
C LYS A 17 27.74 -12.72 20.25
N GLY A 18 28.77 -13.54 20.48
CA GLY A 18 29.39 -13.69 21.80
C GLY A 18 28.38 -14.28 22.82
N GLU A 19 28.17 -13.57 23.92
CA GLU A 19 27.20 -13.98 24.95
C GLU A 19 25.74 -13.56 24.62
N LYS A 20 25.55 -12.77 23.56
CA LYS A 20 24.19 -12.38 23.14
C LYS A 20 23.57 -13.52 22.35
N PRO A 21 22.39 -14.04 22.77
CA PRO A 21 21.65 -15.03 22.00
C PRO A 21 21.16 -14.44 20.69
N GLU A 22 20.80 -15.29 19.74
CA GLU A 22 20.10 -14.85 18.55
C GLU A 22 18.74 -14.25 18.91
N VAL A 23 18.30 -13.28 18.10
CA VAL A 23 16.95 -12.73 18.16
C VAL A 23 16.24 -13.12 16.87
N PRO A 24 15.12 -13.85 16.95
CA PRO A 24 14.32 -14.16 15.77
C PRO A 24 13.85 -12.88 15.08
N GLY A 25 13.77 -12.91 13.76
CA GLY A 25 13.11 -11.88 12.99
C GLY A 25 11.59 -11.90 13.17
N GLY A 26 10.93 -10.85 12.74
CA GLY A 26 9.47 -10.79 12.61
C GLY A 26 8.98 -11.62 11.42
N ILE A 27 7.68 -11.51 11.15
CA ILE A 27 6.99 -12.22 10.06
C ILE A 27 7.37 -11.58 8.73
N GLY A 28 7.73 -12.40 7.74
CA GLY A 28 7.96 -11.99 6.38
C GLY A 28 6.86 -12.43 5.40
N GLU A 29 6.94 -11.97 4.16
CA GLU A 29 5.95 -12.31 3.12
C GLU A 29 5.85 -13.82 2.88
N GLU A 30 6.96 -14.55 3.02
CA GLU A 30 7.01 -16.00 2.86
C GLU A 30 6.24 -16.77 3.92
N ASP A 31 6.02 -16.18 5.10
CA ASP A 31 5.35 -16.83 6.22
C ASP A 31 3.85 -16.56 6.25
N ILE A 32 3.40 -15.41 5.73
CA ILE A 32 2.02 -14.90 5.88
C ILE A 32 0.98 -15.93 5.42
N VAL A 33 1.19 -16.54 4.25
CA VAL A 33 0.23 -17.51 3.71
C VAL A 33 0.05 -18.70 4.64
N TYR A 34 1.14 -19.24 5.17
CA TYR A 34 1.11 -20.41 6.07
C TYR A 34 0.56 -20.10 7.46
N LEU A 35 0.84 -18.89 7.95
CA LEU A 35 0.39 -18.46 9.27
C LEU A 35 -1.09 -18.04 9.30
N VAL A 36 -1.65 -17.66 8.16
CA VAL A 36 -2.99 -17.08 8.10
C VAL A 36 -3.98 -17.99 7.38
N LEU A 37 -3.72 -18.36 6.13
CA LEU A 37 -4.71 -18.99 5.25
C LEU A 37 -5.35 -20.28 5.81
N PRO A 38 -4.61 -21.21 6.45
CA PRO A 38 -5.20 -22.45 6.97
C PRO A 38 -6.17 -22.24 8.15
N TYR A 39 -6.25 -21.05 8.71
CA TYR A 39 -6.95 -20.75 9.98
C TYR A 39 -8.11 -19.78 9.84
N ILE A 40 -8.47 -19.41 8.62
CA ILE A 40 -9.50 -18.40 8.34
C ILE A 40 -10.58 -18.93 7.40
N HIS A 41 -11.78 -18.34 7.49
CA HIS A 41 -12.93 -18.67 6.65
C HIS A 41 -13.50 -17.43 5.91
N SER A 42 -12.97 -16.24 6.19
CA SER A 42 -13.37 -14.99 5.51
C SER A 42 -12.19 -14.05 5.35
N ALA A 43 -12.32 -13.08 4.45
CA ALA A 43 -11.33 -12.04 4.22
C ALA A 43 -11.06 -11.24 5.50
N ARG A 44 -12.12 -10.84 6.21
CA ARG A 44 -12.03 -10.11 7.47
C ARG A 44 -11.29 -10.89 8.56
N GLU A 45 -11.58 -12.20 8.71
CA GLU A 45 -10.82 -13.05 9.64
C GLU A 45 -9.34 -13.07 9.31
N GLY A 46 -8.98 -13.04 8.02
CA GLY A 46 -7.60 -12.95 7.55
C GLY A 46 -6.90 -11.69 8.04
N VAL A 47 -7.54 -10.54 7.87
CA VAL A 47 -7.02 -9.24 8.35
C VAL A 47 -6.81 -9.26 9.86
N LEU A 48 -7.81 -9.68 10.62
CA LEU A 48 -7.74 -9.70 12.10
C LEU A 48 -6.67 -10.67 12.61
N ARG A 49 -6.57 -11.85 11.97
CA ARG A 49 -5.54 -12.83 12.33
C ARG A 49 -4.14 -12.32 12.06
N LEU A 50 -3.89 -11.81 10.84
CA LEU A 50 -2.57 -11.25 10.51
C LEU A 50 -2.24 -10.06 11.41
N GLY A 51 -3.19 -9.15 11.60
CA GLY A 51 -3.01 -8.01 12.49
C GLY A 51 -2.58 -8.41 13.90
N SER A 52 -3.27 -9.40 14.49
CA SER A 52 -2.90 -9.93 15.82
C SER A 52 -1.49 -10.56 15.85
N LEU A 53 -1.09 -11.23 14.78
CA LEU A 53 0.25 -11.80 14.67
C LEU A 53 1.33 -10.71 14.52
N LEU A 54 1.04 -9.67 13.74
CA LEU A 54 1.93 -8.51 13.59
C LEU A 54 2.12 -7.76 14.91
N GLU A 55 1.05 -7.53 15.67
CA GLU A 55 1.14 -6.90 17.00
C GLU A 55 1.97 -7.72 17.99
N GLN A 56 1.93 -9.04 17.88
CA GLN A 56 2.64 -9.95 18.78
C GLN A 56 4.09 -10.20 18.41
N TYR A 57 4.39 -10.40 17.13
CA TYR A 57 5.69 -10.85 16.64
C TYR A 57 6.43 -9.81 15.80
N GLY A 58 5.72 -8.84 15.29
CA GLY A 58 6.22 -7.85 14.36
C GLY A 58 6.51 -8.39 12.97
N THR A 59 6.98 -7.51 12.10
CA THR A 59 7.48 -7.84 10.76
C THR A 59 8.87 -7.25 10.53
N TYR A 60 9.66 -7.90 9.69
CA TYR A 60 10.97 -7.36 9.30
C TYR A 60 10.93 -6.58 7.98
N GLU A 61 9.75 -6.48 7.34
CA GLU A 61 9.57 -5.80 6.06
C GLU A 61 8.20 -5.13 5.94
N MET A 62 8.09 -4.19 4.99
CA MET A 62 6.85 -3.48 4.72
C MET A 62 6.10 -4.17 3.59
N ASN A 63 4.87 -4.60 3.86
CA ASN A 63 4.04 -5.35 2.93
C ASN A 63 2.64 -4.77 2.78
N GLY A 64 2.04 -5.00 1.60
CA GLY A 64 0.63 -4.86 1.36
C GLY A 64 0.01 -6.21 1.02
N ILE A 65 -1.05 -6.60 1.72
CA ILE A 65 -1.66 -7.92 1.66
C ILE A 65 -3.14 -7.83 1.31
N ALA A 66 -3.55 -8.50 0.22
CA ALA A 66 -4.95 -8.63 -0.15
C ALA A 66 -5.57 -9.86 0.51
N PHE A 67 -6.73 -9.67 1.13
CA PHE A 67 -7.60 -10.75 1.58
C PHE A 67 -8.92 -10.68 0.82
N GLN A 68 -9.36 -11.80 0.25
CA GLN A 68 -10.64 -11.82 -0.43
C GLN A 68 -11.42 -13.09 -0.17
N ASP A 69 -12.73 -12.97 -0.17
CA ASP A 69 -13.70 -14.06 -0.21
C ASP A 69 -14.82 -13.73 -1.21
N VAL A 70 -15.92 -14.47 -1.17
CA VAL A 70 -17.05 -14.26 -2.09
C VAL A 70 -17.86 -12.99 -1.80
N ASN A 71 -17.68 -12.36 -0.65
CA ASN A 71 -18.46 -11.23 -0.17
C ASN A 71 -17.69 -9.92 -0.14
N GLU A 72 -16.38 -9.97 0.13
CA GLU A 72 -15.61 -8.76 0.36
C GLU A 72 -14.12 -8.92 0.01
N ILE A 73 -13.47 -7.77 -0.19
CA ILE A 73 -12.02 -7.64 -0.37
C ILE A 73 -11.51 -6.67 0.67
N TRP A 74 -10.43 -7.03 1.36
CA TRP A 74 -9.70 -6.18 2.27
C TRP A 74 -8.26 -6.03 1.81
N TRP A 75 -7.71 -4.84 2.01
CA TRP A 75 -6.31 -4.55 1.80
C TRP A 75 -5.68 -4.13 3.12
N LEU A 76 -4.64 -4.84 3.53
CA LEU A 76 -3.87 -4.55 4.74
C LEU A 76 -2.49 -4.03 4.34
N GLU A 77 -2.03 -2.98 5.01
CA GLU A 77 -0.68 -2.44 4.90
C GLU A 77 0.03 -2.49 6.25
N THR A 78 1.25 -3.05 6.28
CA THR A 78 2.14 -2.89 7.43
C THR A 78 2.76 -1.50 7.37
N ILE A 79 2.67 -0.72 8.45
CA ILE A 79 3.14 0.67 8.49
C ILE A 79 4.37 0.86 9.37
N GLY A 80 4.72 -0.13 10.15
CA GLY A 80 5.89 -0.20 11.03
C GLY A 80 6.21 -1.64 11.36
N GLY A 81 7.05 -1.87 12.37
CA GLY A 81 7.41 -3.21 12.80
C GLY A 81 6.22 -4.00 13.36
N HIS A 82 5.30 -3.34 14.06
CA HIS A 82 4.14 -3.98 14.70
C HIS A 82 2.80 -3.35 14.31
N HIS A 83 2.81 -2.11 13.79
CA HIS A 83 1.59 -1.40 13.43
C HIS A 83 1.14 -1.72 12.00
N TRP A 84 -0.17 -1.78 11.85
CA TRP A 84 -0.82 -2.06 10.58
C TRP A 84 -2.15 -1.33 10.46
N ILE A 85 -2.58 -1.12 9.21
CA ILE A 85 -3.91 -0.61 8.84
C ILE A 85 -4.52 -1.54 7.79
N ALA A 86 -5.85 -1.59 7.74
CA ALA A 86 -6.55 -2.27 6.66
C ALA A 86 -7.83 -1.53 6.28
N ARG A 87 -8.12 -1.52 4.99
CA ARG A 87 -9.31 -0.90 4.43
C ARG A 87 -10.07 -1.90 3.57
N ARG A 88 -11.39 -1.96 3.75
CA ARG A 88 -12.27 -2.70 2.86
C ARG A 88 -12.31 -2.00 1.51
N VAL A 89 -12.14 -2.74 0.44
CA VAL A 89 -12.30 -2.22 -0.92
C VAL A 89 -13.80 -2.13 -1.20
N PRO A 90 -14.36 -0.95 -1.55
CA PRO A 90 -15.76 -0.83 -1.90
C PRO A 90 -16.14 -1.72 -3.09
N ASP A 91 -17.41 -2.16 -3.15
CA ASP A 91 -17.83 -3.22 -4.07
C ASP A 91 -17.85 -2.80 -5.56
N ASP A 92 -17.88 -1.51 -5.84
CA ASP A 92 -18.00 -0.95 -7.20
C ASP A 92 -16.70 -0.33 -7.73
N VAL A 93 -15.59 -0.47 -6.98
CA VAL A 93 -14.30 0.12 -7.35
C VAL A 93 -13.24 -0.94 -7.68
N TYR A 94 -12.18 -0.50 -8.30
CA TYR A 94 -10.89 -1.21 -8.29
C TYR A 94 -9.89 -0.41 -7.46
N ALA A 95 -8.90 -1.08 -6.89
CA ALA A 95 -7.80 -0.45 -6.18
C ALA A 95 -6.47 -0.76 -6.88
N VAL A 96 -5.54 0.20 -6.83
CA VAL A 96 -4.22 0.07 -7.46
C VAL A 96 -3.15 0.26 -6.39
N MET A 97 -2.29 -0.74 -6.25
CA MET A 97 -1.21 -0.74 -5.28
C MET A 97 0.11 -1.14 -5.94
N PRO A 98 1.01 -0.18 -6.21
CA PRO A 98 2.39 -0.48 -6.57
C PRO A 98 3.19 -0.90 -5.32
N ASN A 99 4.52 -1.00 -5.42
CA ASN A 99 5.36 -1.27 -4.25
C ASN A 99 5.52 -0.03 -3.33
N GLN A 100 4.40 0.50 -2.89
CA GLN A 100 4.28 1.72 -2.09
C GLN A 100 3.01 1.61 -1.25
N LEU A 101 3.00 2.16 -0.03
CA LEU A 101 1.76 2.27 0.74
C LEU A 101 0.77 3.15 -0.03
N GLY A 102 -0.45 2.65 -0.21
CA GLY A 102 -1.41 3.22 -1.16
C GLY A 102 -2.68 3.78 -0.54
N ILE A 103 -3.10 3.29 0.64
CA ILE A 103 -4.33 3.78 1.28
C ILE A 103 -4.23 5.30 1.50
N ASP A 104 -5.12 6.04 0.86
CA ASP A 104 -5.13 7.50 0.77
C ASP A 104 -6.09 8.17 1.77
N SER A 105 -6.98 7.41 2.38
CA SER A 105 -7.89 7.91 3.41
C SER A 105 -8.20 6.83 4.44
N PHE A 106 -8.31 7.22 5.71
CA PHE A 106 -8.55 6.29 6.81
C PHE A 106 -9.44 6.91 7.88
N ASP A 107 -10.57 6.26 8.14
CA ASP A 107 -11.53 6.68 9.17
C ASP A 107 -11.20 6.01 10.50
N LEU A 108 -10.56 6.76 11.39
CA LEU A 108 -10.22 6.31 12.74
C LEU A 108 -11.48 6.10 13.62
N GLU A 109 -12.58 6.80 13.35
CA GLU A 109 -13.81 6.61 14.13
C GLU A 109 -14.47 5.28 13.79
N ASP A 110 -14.49 4.89 12.50
CA ASP A 110 -14.92 3.55 12.10
C ASP A 110 -13.98 2.48 12.63
N ALA A 111 -12.67 2.65 12.47
CA ALA A 111 -11.67 1.66 12.88
C ALA A 111 -11.69 1.34 14.39
N PHE A 112 -11.97 2.32 15.24
CA PHE A 112 -12.12 2.15 16.69
C PHE A 112 -13.57 2.00 17.15
N GLY A 113 -14.54 2.04 16.25
CA GLY A 113 -15.97 1.95 16.52
C GLY A 113 -16.63 0.75 15.86
N ALA A 114 -17.37 0.99 14.78
CA ALA A 114 -18.14 -0.04 14.08
C ALA A 114 -17.28 -1.05 13.32
N GLN A 115 -16.11 -0.62 12.90
CA GLN A 115 -15.16 -1.46 12.14
C GLN A 115 -15.75 -2.04 10.84
N GLU A 116 -16.60 -1.28 10.18
CA GLU A 116 -17.27 -1.75 8.95
C GLU A 116 -16.33 -1.77 7.75
N ASN A 117 -15.50 -0.72 7.62
CA ASN A 117 -14.64 -0.52 6.46
C ASN A 117 -13.15 -0.35 6.82
N TYR A 118 -12.82 -0.15 8.09
CA TYR A 118 -11.45 0.09 8.53
C TYR A 118 -11.10 -0.74 9.75
N LEU A 119 -9.90 -1.30 9.74
CA LEU A 119 -9.33 -2.06 10.85
C LEU A 119 -7.87 -1.63 11.04
N CYS A 120 -7.36 -1.66 12.25
CA CYS A 120 -5.98 -1.27 12.53
C CYS A 120 -5.46 -1.87 13.84
N SER A 121 -4.18 -1.68 14.10
CA SER A 121 -3.55 -1.98 15.39
C SER A 121 -4.29 -1.29 16.54
N ALA A 122 -4.39 -1.98 17.66
CA ALA A 122 -5.21 -1.56 18.81
C ALA A 122 -4.81 -0.19 19.39
N ASP A 123 -3.55 0.21 19.26
CA ASP A 123 -3.01 1.47 19.80
C ASP A 123 -2.67 2.51 18.71
N LEU A 124 -3.12 2.30 17.47
CA LEU A 124 -2.76 3.15 16.33
C LEU A 124 -3.04 4.64 16.60
N ARG A 125 -4.18 4.98 17.19
CA ARG A 125 -4.55 6.38 17.51
C ARG A 125 -3.51 7.05 18.42
N GLU A 126 -3.10 6.33 19.47
CA GLU A 126 -2.09 6.81 20.42
C GLU A 126 -0.71 6.88 19.78
N PHE A 127 -0.36 5.89 18.96
CA PHE A 127 0.88 5.85 18.20
C PHE A 127 1.03 7.05 17.27
N ILE A 128 -0.01 7.38 16.49
CA ILE A 128 -0.06 8.54 15.62
C ILE A 128 0.13 9.84 16.41
N ALA A 129 -0.66 10.02 17.48
CA ALA A 129 -0.64 11.23 18.28
C ALA A 129 0.71 11.44 18.99
N LYS A 130 1.26 10.40 19.60
CA LYS A 130 2.54 10.43 20.31
C LYS A 130 3.72 10.77 19.41
N ASN A 131 3.69 10.30 18.18
CA ASN A 131 4.79 10.44 17.23
C ASN A 131 4.55 11.56 16.19
N HIS A 132 3.44 12.30 16.32
CA HIS A 132 3.07 13.42 15.42
C HIS A 132 3.09 12.99 13.93
N LEU A 133 2.47 11.84 13.62
CA LEU A 133 2.51 11.24 12.29
C LEU A 133 1.40 11.77 11.36
N ASP A 134 0.28 12.24 11.92
CA ASP A 134 -0.77 12.86 11.12
C ASP A 134 -0.30 14.22 10.62
N LEU A 135 -0.25 14.38 9.30
CA LEU A 135 0.15 15.61 8.61
C LEU A 135 -1.05 16.35 8.02
N SER A 136 -2.26 15.83 8.19
CA SER A 136 -3.47 16.43 7.65
C SER A 136 -3.78 17.78 8.32
N LEU A 137 -4.31 18.72 7.54
CA LEU A 137 -4.76 20.02 8.02
C LEU A 137 -6.28 20.09 8.21
N ASP A 138 -7.00 19.12 7.66
CA ASP A 138 -8.47 19.05 7.61
C ASP A 138 -9.06 18.03 8.60
N GLY A 139 -8.21 17.31 9.32
CA GLY A 139 -8.60 16.31 10.30
C GLY A 139 -8.91 14.92 9.74
N ALA A 140 -8.74 14.72 8.43
CA ALA A 140 -8.86 13.41 7.79
C ALA A 140 -7.46 12.77 7.65
N LEU A 141 -7.25 11.62 8.28
CA LEU A 141 -5.97 10.91 8.17
C LEU A 141 -5.75 10.40 6.75
N ASN A 142 -4.65 10.84 6.12
CA ASN A 142 -4.11 10.25 4.91
C ASN A 142 -2.92 9.34 5.28
N PRO A 143 -3.09 8.00 5.29
CA PRO A 143 -2.02 7.08 5.66
C PRO A 143 -0.82 7.13 4.73
N ARG A 144 -1.01 7.39 3.44
CA ARG A 144 0.07 7.51 2.48
C ARG A 144 1.02 8.63 2.87
N ASP A 145 0.49 9.80 3.25
CA ASP A 145 1.29 10.94 3.69
C ASP A 145 1.92 10.70 5.07
N ALA A 146 1.15 10.09 5.98
CA ALA A 146 1.60 9.83 7.34
C ALA A 146 2.69 8.75 7.42
N PHE A 147 2.53 7.65 6.66
CA PHE A 147 3.34 6.44 6.81
C PHE A 147 4.17 6.08 5.58
N GLY A 148 3.75 6.51 4.39
CA GLY A 148 4.36 6.16 3.11
C GLY A 148 5.69 6.84 2.85
N SER A 149 6.27 6.51 1.70
CA SER A 149 7.42 7.16 1.10
C SER A 149 7.00 7.95 -0.14
N HIS A 150 7.73 9.02 -0.43
CA HIS A 150 7.56 9.90 -1.58
C HIS A 150 8.95 10.29 -2.08
N ASP A 151 9.78 9.30 -2.39
CA ASP A 151 11.14 9.54 -2.85
C ASP A 151 11.26 9.41 -4.38
N ASP A 152 12.42 9.79 -4.92
CA ASP A 152 12.67 9.74 -6.35
C ASP A 152 12.53 8.33 -6.95
N ALA A 153 12.74 7.27 -6.16
CA ALA A 153 12.56 5.91 -6.61
C ALA A 153 11.08 5.56 -6.81
N ASP A 154 10.20 6.10 -5.96
CA ASP A 154 8.75 5.96 -6.14
C ASP A 154 8.27 6.58 -7.45
N HIS A 155 8.80 7.74 -7.82
CA HIS A 155 8.46 8.44 -9.06
C HIS A 155 8.99 7.76 -10.34
N VAL A 156 9.96 6.87 -10.21
CA VAL A 156 10.47 6.06 -11.34
C VAL A 156 9.74 4.73 -11.44
N TYR A 157 9.43 4.11 -10.31
CA TYR A 157 9.01 2.71 -10.27
C TYR A 157 7.54 2.50 -9.81
N ASN A 158 7.04 3.33 -8.90
CA ASN A 158 5.73 3.13 -8.26
C ASN A 158 4.63 3.98 -8.87
N THR A 159 4.72 5.30 -8.79
CA THR A 159 3.66 6.20 -9.25
C THR A 159 3.36 6.08 -10.75
N PRO A 160 4.34 5.88 -11.66
CA PRO A 160 4.04 5.66 -13.07
C PRO A 160 3.22 4.40 -13.34
N ARG A 161 3.40 3.32 -12.55
CA ARG A 161 2.59 2.11 -12.68
C ARG A 161 1.14 2.34 -12.26
N ALA A 162 0.95 3.00 -11.12
CA ALA A 162 -0.37 3.35 -10.62
C ALA A 162 -1.10 4.29 -11.60
N TRP A 163 -0.43 5.37 -12.04
CA TRP A 163 -0.94 6.31 -13.03
C TRP A 163 -1.38 5.62 -14.33
N TYR A 164 -0.57 4.70 -14.84
CA TYR A 164 -0.88 3.96 -16.07
C TYR A 164 -2.16 3.14 -15.94
N MET A 165 -2.34 2.41 -14.84
CA MET A 165 -3.51 1.58 -14.59
C MET A 165 -4.78 2.43 -14.39
N LEU A 166 -4.68 3.50 -13.62
CA LEU A 166 -5.77 4.45 -13.40
C LEU A 166 -6.23 5.08 -14.71
N ARG A 167 -5.28 5.59 -15.52
CA ARG A 167 -5.55 6.14 -16.84
C ARG A 167 -6.19 5.13 -17.80
N TYR A 168 -5.75 3.88 -17.77
CA TYR A 168 -6.29 2.83 -18.64
C TYR A 168 -7.75 2.50 -18.34
N LEU A 169 -8.13 2.46 -17.07
CA LEU A 169 -9.49 2.14 -16.63
C LEU A 169 -10.41 3.37 -16.58
N ASN A 170 -9.84 4.56 -16.43
CA ASN A 170 -10.56 5.83 -16.31
C ASN A 170 -10.02 6.91 -17.25
N PRO A 171 -10.00 6.66 -18.58
CA PRO A 171 -9.33 7.58 -19.52
C PRO A 171 -9.99 8.95 -19.65
N ARG A 172 -11.22 9.15 -19.16
CA ARG A 172 -12.00 10.40 -19.29
C ARG A 172 -12.40 11.01 -17.96
N THR A 173 -12.24 10.31 -16.85
CA THR A 173 -12.59 10.80 -15.50
C THR A 173 -11.72 11.99 -15.12
N TRP A 174 -10.46 11.94 -15.54
CA TRP A 174 -9.44 12.94 -15.25
C TRP A 174 -8.69 13.34 -16.52
N VAL A 175 -8.05 14.51 -16.49
CA VAL A 175 -7.10 14.93 -17.53
C VAL A 175 -5.72 14.32 -17.18
N TRP A 176 -5.26 13.39 -18.01
CA TRP A 176 -4.05 12.61 -17.75
C TRP A 176 -2.80 13.13 -18.46
N GLU A 177 -2.95 14.08 -19.38
CA GLU A 177 -1.85 14.58 -20.22
C GLU A 177 -1.96 16.08 -20.42
N GLY A 178 -0.81 16.71 -20.72
CA GLY A 178 -0.73 18.14 -21.01
C GLY A 178 -0.48 18.99 -19.76
N ALA A 179 -0.51 20.32 -19.98
CA ALA A 179 -0.22 21.29 -18.93
C ALA A 179 -1.30 21.37 -17.84
N ASP A 180 -2.52 20.97 -18.18
CA ASP A 180 -3.68 21.00 -17.29
C ASP A 180 -4.02 19.60 -16.75
N ALA A 181 -3.05 18.68 -16.73
CA ALA A 181 -3.27 17.31 -16.22
C ALA A 181 -3.60 17.36 -14.71
N ASP A 182 -4.68 16.67 -14.33
CA ASP A 182 -5.05 16.48 -12.92
C ASP A 182 -4.01 15.61 -12.21
N TYR A 183 -3.52 14.57 -12.91
CA TYR A 183 -2.49 13.65 -12.42
C TYR A 183 -1.42 13.39 -13.48
N THR A 184 -0.20 13.27 -13.02
CA THR A 184 0.96 12.90 -13.81
C THR A 184 1.55 11.58 -13.31
N PRO A 185 2.45 10.94 -14.07
CA PRO A 185 3.18 9.77 -13.59
C PRO A 185 4.03 10.02 -12.33
N MET A 186 4.23 11.29 -11.97
CA MET A 186 5.03 11.71 -10.79
C MET A 186 4.15 12.16 -9.61
N SER A 187 2.82 12.06 -9.73
CA SER A 187 1.89 12.52 -8.70
C SER A 187 1.90 11.61 -7.48
N ASP A 188 2.06 12.19 -6.29
CA ASP A 188 2.01 11.47 -5.01
C ASP A 188 0.58 11.26 -4.49
N ASP A 189 -0.37 12.01 -5.03
CA ASP A 189 -1.78 12.04 -4.64
C ASP A 189 -2.70 11.22 -5.56
N LEU A 190 -2.15 10.26 -6.32
CA LEU A 190 -2.94 9.35 -7.14
C LEU A 190 -3.99 8.62 -6.28
N PRO A 191 -5.27 8.55 -6.71
CA PRO A 191 -6.31 7.89 -5.93
C PRO A 191 -6.00 6.40 -5.74
N TRP A 192 -6.20 5.89 -4.52
CA TRP A 192 -6.03 4.47 -4.20
C TRP A 192 -7.03 3.59 -4.93
N CYS A 193 -8.30 4.04 -5.04
CA CYS A 193 -9.35 3.30 -5.70
C CYS A 193 -10.28 4.22 -6.50
N MET A 194 -10.88 3.68 -7.56
CA MET A 194 -11.82 4.39 -8.43
C MET A 194 -12.90 3.46 -8.97
N VAL A 195 -14.08 4.02 -9.25
CA VAL A 195 -15.11 3.35 -10.06
C VAL A 195 -14.62 3.34 -11.51
N PRO A 196 -14.47 2.17 -12.17
CA PRO A 196 -14.00 2.13 -13.54
C PRO A 196 -15.03 2.66 -14.52
N GLU A 197 -14.61 3.31 -15.60
CA GLU A 197 -15.53 3.84 -16.63
C GLU A 197 -16.24 2.75 -17.44
N ARG A 198 -15.80 1.51 -17.33
CA ARG A 198 -16.39 0.34 -17.98
C ARG A 198 -16.14 -0.91 -17.15
N LYS A 199 -16.86 -1.98 -17.44
CA LYS A 199 -16.55 -3.29 -16.85
C LYS A 199 -15.12 -3.69 -17.17
N VAL A 200 -14.41 -4.09 -16.12
CA VAL A 200 -13.04 -4.63 -16.21
C VAL A 200 -13.12 -6.12 -16.55
N THR A 201 -12.40 -6.54 -17.56
CA THR A 201 -12.33 -7.93 -18.01
C THR A 201 -11.02 -8.60 -17.58
N PRO A 202 -10.94 -9.94 -17.57
CA PRO A 202 -9.66 -10.63 -17.34
C PRO A 202 -8.56 -10.23 -18.34
N GLU A 203 -8.94 -9.88 -19.57
CA GLU A 203 -8.03 -9.42 -20.61
C GLU A 203 -7.45 -8.04 -20.27
N ASP A 204 -8.24 -7.15 -19.69
CA ASP A 204 -7.77 -5.85 -19.19
C ASP A 204 -6.73 -6.04 -18.09
N ILE A 205 -7.00 -6.93 -17.14
CA ILE A 205 -6.06 -7.23 -16.06
C ILE A 205 -4.75 -7.79 -16.62
N LYS A 206 -4.82 -8.77 -17.52
CA LYS A 206 -3.62 -9.32 -18.17
C LYS A 206 -2.83 -8.24 -18.89
N TYR A 207 -3.50 -7.37 -19.63
CA TYR A 207 -2.86 -6.27 -20.34
C TYR A 207 -2.14 -5.31 -19.39
N MET A 208 -2.83 -4.83 -18.34
CA MET A 208 -2.25 -3.91 -17.36
C MET A 208 -1.05 -4.51 -16.63
N LEU A 209 -1.16 -5.76 -16.16
CA LEU A 209 -0.10 -6.43 -15.41
C LEU A 209 1.09 -6.83 -16.29
N SER A 210 0.91 -6.97 -17.60
CA SER A 210 1.99 -7.23 -18.55
C SER A 210 2.58 -5.96 -19.18
N SER A 211 2.00 -4.80 -18.89
CA SER A 211 2.49 -3.53 -19.41
C SER A 211 3.78 -3.10 -18.71
N HIS A 212 4.72 -2.57 -19.47
CA HIS A 212 5.92 -1.91 -18.96
C HIS A 212 6.00 -0.46 -19.45
N TYR A 213 4.86 0.15 -19.77
CA TYR A 213 4.72 1.52 -20.33
C TYR A 213 5.46 1.72 -21.66
N GLN A 214 5.50 0.67 -22.47
CA GLN A 214 6.21 0.67 -23.75
C GLN A 214 5.81 1.88 -24.59
N GLY A 215 6.82 2.52 -25.16
CA GLY A 215 6.65 3.74 -25.95
C GLY A 215 6.55 5.03 -25.16
N THR A 216 6.66 4.98 -23.83
CA THR A 216 6.70 6.16 -22.94
C THR A 216 8.10 6.38 -22.36
N PRO A 217 8.42 7.57 -21.84
CA PRO A 217 9.67 7.83 -21.12
C PRO A 217 9.85 7.00 -19.85
N TYR A 218 8.77 6.42 -19.33
CA TYR A 218 8.73 5.63 -18.08
C TYR A 218 8.96 4.14 -18.30
N ASP A 219 9.16 3.71 -19.56
CA ASP A 219 9.46 2.31 -19.86
C ASP A 219 10.79 1.90 -19.20
N PRO A 220 10.78 0.95 -18.22
CA PRO A 220 12.00 0.54 -17.54
C PRO A 220 12.99 -0.19 -18.46
N TYR A 221 12.51 -0.68 -19.61
CA TYR A 221 13.35 -1.39 -20.59
C TYR A 221 13.92 -0.49 -21.69
N LEU A 222 13.64 0.82 -21.65
CA LEU A 222 14.33 1.75 -22.55
C LEU A 222 15.83 1.75 -22.28
N SER A 223 16.62 1.81 -23.37
CA SER A 223 18.06 2.01 -23.26
C SER A 223 18.36 3.36 -22.57
N TYR A 224 19.54 3.43 -21.93
CA TYR A 224 19.96 4.68 -21.26
C TYR A 224 19.97 5.88 -22.22
N GLY A 225 20.42 5.66 -23.47
CA GLY A 225 20.41 6.69 -24.50
C GLY A 225 19.01 7.19 -24.86
N ASP A 226 18.04 6.29 -24.92
CA ASP A 226 16.65 6.66 -25.21
C ASP A 226 16.02 7.45 -24.06
N LYS A 227 16.33 7.08 -22.81
CA LYS A 227 15.85 7.79 -21.61
C LYS A 227 16.40 9.22 -21.57
N SER A 228 17.68 9.40 -21.80
CA SER A 228 18.32 10.73 -21.78
C SER A 228 17.83 11.64 -22.91
N ALA A 229 17.56 11.08 -24.08
CA ALA A 229 17.06 11.84 -25.24
C ALA A 229 15.61 12.33 -25.04
N LYS A 230 14.83 11.72 -24.14
CA LYS A 230 13.44 12.09 -23.86
C LYS A 230 13.28 13.02 -22.65
N GLY A 231 14.38 13.50 -22.07
CA GLY A 231 14.35 14.46 -20.98
C GLY A 231 13.82 13.92 -19.66
N ALA A 232 13.99 12.62 -19.42
CA ALA A 232 13.64 11.99 -18.15
C ALA A 232 14.68 12.32 -17.07
#